data_61615a95d6ac0960c6deec33ed06c715
#
_entry.id   61615a95d6ac0960c6deec33ed06c715
#
_cell.length_a   1.000
_cell.length_b   1.000
_cell.length_c   1.000
_cell.angle_alpha   90.00
_cell.angle_beta   90.00
_cell.angle_gamma   90.00
#
_symmetry.space_group_name_H-M   'P 1'
#
loop_
_entity.id
_entity.type
_entity.pdbx_description
1 polymer ?
#
loop_
_entity_poly.entity_id
_entity_poly.type
_entity_poly.pdbx_seq_one_letter_code
_entity_poly.pdbx_strand_id
1 'polypeptide(L)'
;MWTHGWWTHGERWPVKPAEARTWARARGYGQYTQAAVSTDGVHFTVQPAITKTSYLRVFTRGSSSFGVSRLGLVSRAQSPLAEFTPGPNLFRETPYAGRVRHVALVVRGNRLLVFFTAIGDAPERIFMSKVELVADWSEWRASGFTEVLTPETAYECANLPNLPSEGGDINVPVKQIRDPFVFEDAGRAFVFYSTCGEQGIAAAEIDVP
;
A
#
# COMPACT_ATOMS: atom_id res chain seq x y z
N MET A 1 5.97 -14.95 -7.52
CA MET A 1 6.91 -14.26 -6.61
C MET A 1 6.08 -13.25 -5.82
N TRP A 2 5.84 -13.50 -4.56
CA TRP A 2 5.02 -12.66 -3.70
C TRP A 2 5.93 -11.76 -2.88
N THR A 3 5.81 -10.45 -3.03
CA THR A 3 6.50 -9.47 -2.20
C THR A 3 5.47 -8.85 -1.25
N HIS A 4 5.43 -9.33 -0.03
CA HIS A 4 4.61 -8.74 1.03
C HIS A 4 5.51 -8.29 2.15
N GLY A 5 5.56 -7.00 2.40
CA GLY A 5 6.21 -6.42 3.56
C GLY A 5 5.19 -5.74 4.46
N TRP A 6 4.65 -6.44 5.45
CA TRP A 6 3.87 -5.85 6.54
C TRP A 6 4.63 -6.01 7.84
N TRP A 7 4.74 -4.95 8.60
CA TRP A 7 5.20 -4.96 9.97
C TRP A 7 4.17 -4.29 10.87
N THR A 8 3.49 -5.10 11.64
CA THR A 8 2.85 -4.71 12.89
C THR A 8 3.29 -5.69 13.96
N HIS A 9 3.51 -5.22 15.15
CA HIS A 9 3.95 -5.86 16.37
C HIS A 9 3.50 -7.33 16.55
N GLY A 10 4.44 -8.29 16.40
CA GLY A 10 4.17 -9.68 16.66
C GLY A 10 5.41 -10.56 16.43
N GLU A 11 5.77 -11.34 17.42
CA GLU A 11 7.01 -12.09 17.58
C GLU A 11 7.35 -13.09 16.47
N ARG A 12 8.65 -13.19 16.18
CA ARG A 12 9.44 -14.22 15.48
C ARG A 12 9.86 -13.94 14.04
N TRP A 13 10.82 -13.03 13.89
CA TRP A 13 11.70 -12.99 12.73
C TRP A 13 13.15 -13.16 13.16
N PRO A 14 14.03 -13.83 12.34
CA PRO A 14 15.43 -14.10 12.71
C PRO A 14 16.31 -12.86 12.86
N VAL A 15 15.86 -11.71 12.35
CA VAL A 15 16.47 -10.40 12.67
C VAL A 15 15.59 -9.74 13.71
N LYS A 16 16.12 -9.48 14.90
CA LYS A 16 15.36 -8.83 15.95
C LYS A 16 14.85 -7.48 15.43
N PRO A 17 13.54 -7.17 15.52
CA PRO A 17 12.98 -5.91 15.05
C PRO A 17 13.69 -4.67 15.58
N ALA A 18 14.28 -4.77 16.79
CA ALA A 18 15.06 -3.72 17.40
C ALA A 18 16.37 -3.42 16.65
N GLU A 19 17.06 -4.44 16.14
CA GLU A 19 18.33 -4.26 15.39
C GLU A 19 18.08 -3.62 14.02
N ALA A 20 17.02 -4.05 13.31
CA ALA A 20 16.61 -3.45 12.06
C ALA A 20 16.17 -1.98 12.23
N ARG A 21 15.41 -1.66 13.29
CA ARG A 21 15.03 -0.29 13.62
C ARG A 21 16.23 0.57 14.01
N THR A 22 17.15 0.05 14.79
CA THR A 22 18.37 0.73 15.21
C THR A 22 19.25 1.03 14.00
N TRP A 23 19.39 0.07 13.09
CA TRP A 23 20.13 0.23 11.85
C TRP A 23 19.51 1.31 10.94
N ALA A 24 18.20 1.29 10.76
CA ALA A 24 17.48 2.27 9.94
C ALA A 24 17.56 3.68 10.55
N ARG A 25 17.36 3.81 11.86
CA ARG A 25 17.49 5.08 12.58
C ARG A 25 18.91 5.66 12.51
N ALA A 26 19.93 4.81 12.67
CA ALA A 26 21.33 5.23 12.56
C ALA A 26 21.68 5.78 11.16
N ARG A 27 20.88 5.44 10.14
CA ARG A 27 20.99 5.95 8.76
C ARG A 27 19.97 7.03 8.41
N GLY A 28 19.23 7.55 9.39
CA GLY A 28 18.23 8.61 9.20
C GLY A 28 16.92 8.13 8.57
N TYR A 29 16.60 6.83 8.63
CA TYR A 29 15.35 6.28 8.15
C TYR A 29 14.32 6.22 9.28
N GLY A 30 13.22 6.97 9.15
CA GLY A 30 12.09 6.89 10.09
C GLY A 30 11.26 5.63 9.85
N GLN A 31 10.92 5.36 8.58
CA GLN A 31 10.27 4.14 8.09
C GLN A 31 10.98 3.68 6.81
N TYR A 32 11.01 2.36 6.58
CA TYR A 32 11.66 1.77 5.42
C TYR A 32 10.94 0.49 4.99
N THR A 33 11.19 0.04 3.77
CA THR A 33 10.72 -1.26 3.28
C THR A 33 11.91 -2.19 3.13
N GLN A 34 11.78 -3.41 3.63
CA GLN A 34 12.73 -4.50 3.45
C GLN A 34 12.04 -5.66 2.76
N ALA A 35 12.70 -6.25 1.76
CA ALA A 35 12.16 -7.39 1.03
C ALA A 35 12.50 -8.70 1.76
N ALA A 36 11.61 -9.68 1.63
CA ALA A 36 11.87 -11.06 1.96
C ALA A 36 11.37 -11.98 0.85
N VAL A 37 11.99 -13.13 0.65
CA VAL A 37 11.60 -14.12 -0.34
C VAL A 37 11.18 -15.42 0.32
N SER A 38 10.23 -16.11 -0.28
CA SER A 38 9.76 -17.41 0.16
C SER A 38 9.48 -18.31 -1.05
N THR A 39 9.67 -19.61 -0.89
CA THR A 39 9.29 -20.62 -1.88
C THR A 39 7.97 -21.33 -1.54
N ASP A 40 7.51 -21.21 -0.31
CA ASP A 40 6.32 -21.88 0.20
C ASP A 40 5.24 -20.91 0.74
N GLY A 41 5.53 -19.60 0.80
CA GLY A 41 4.63 -18.58 1.34
C GLY A 41 4.54 -18.55 2.88
N VAL A 42 5.28 -19.41 3.57
CA VAL A 42 5.26 -19.56 5.03
C VAL A 42 6.63 -19.22 5.63
N HIS A 43 7.70 -19.74 5.05
CA HIS A 43 9.07 -19.50 5.49
C HIS A 43 9.72 -18.43 4.61
N PHE A 44 10.14 -17.33 5.23
CA PHE A 44 10.69 -16.18 4.53
C PHE A 44 12.17 -15.95 4.86
N THR A 45 12.96 -15.69 3.83
CA THR A 45 14.35 -15.25 3.96
C THR A 45 14.45 -13.76 3.67
N VAL A 46 14.83 -12.99 4.68
CA VAL A 46 15.01 -11.53 4.59
C VAL A 46 16.18 -11.20 3.66
N GLN A 47 15.98 -10.26 2.77
CA GLN A 47 17.00 -9.78 1.84
C GLN A 47 17.76 -8.59 2.45
N PRO A 48 19.05 -8.41 2.09
CA PRO A 48 19.85 -7.30 2.64
C PRO A 48 19.41 -5.93 2.12
N ALA A 49 18.78 -5.88 0.94
CA ALA A 49 18.36 -4.63 0.33
C ALA A 49 17.22 -3.97 1.11
N ILE A 50 17.42 -2.69 1.44
CA ILE A 50 16.43 -1.84 2.10
C ILE A 50 16.21 -0.61 1.24
N THR A 51 14.93 -0.25 1.01
CA THR A 51 14.59 1.01 0.37
C THR A 51 14.11 2.03 1.39
N LYS A 52 14.47 3.29 1.18
CA LYS A 52 14.13 4.42 2.07
C LYS A 52 12.65 4.81 2.04
N THR A 53 11.86 4.19 1.17
CA THR A 53 10.43 4.43 1.08
C THR A 53 9.66 3.42 1.94
N SER A 54 8.62 3.87 2.64
CA SER A 54 7.76 3.01 3.45
C SER A 54 6.59 2.46 2.62
N TYR A 55 6.13 1.27 2.98
CA TYR A 55 4.93 0.64 2.40
C TYR A 55 4.99 0.47 0.88
N LEU A 56 6.15 0.09 0.33
CA LEU A 56 6.34 -0.08 -1.11
C LEU A 56 5.55 -1.29 -1.63
N ARG A 57 4.67 -1.05 -2.59
CA ARG A 57 4.00 -2.09 -3.39
C ARG A 57 4.68 -2.18 -4.74
N VAL A 58 5.11 -3.38 -5.11
CA VAL A 58 5.95 -3.60 -6.29
C VAL A 58 5.17 -4.31 -7.38
N PHE A 59 5.36 -3.87 -8.62
CA PHE A 59 4.92 -4.54 -9.84
C PHE A 59 6.04 -4.54 -10.89
N THR A 60 5.96 -5.46 -11.85
CA THR A 60 6.94 -5.57 -12.93
C THR A 60 6.31 -5.12 -14.25
N ARG A 61 7.06 -4.36 -15.05
CA ARG A 61 6.69 -3.97 -16.40
C ARG A 61 7.92 -4.05 -17.31
N GLY A 62 7.83 -4.89 -18.34
CA GLY A 62 8.99 -5.20 -19.17
C GLY A 62 10.13 -5.78 -18.32
N SER A 63 11.31 -5.25 -18.48
CA SER A 63 12.52 -5.66 -17.72
C SER A 63 12.74 -4.88 -16.43
N SER A 64 11.83 -3.98 -16.05
CA SER A 64 11.98 -3.13 -14.86
C SER A 64 10.94 -3.45 -13.81
N SER A 65 11.31 -3.25 -12.56
CA SER A 65 10.39 -3.25 -11.42
C SER A 65 10.07 -1.82 -11.01
N PHE A 66 8.82 -1.58 -10.73
CA PHE A 66 8.32 -0.31 -10.21
C PHE A 66 7.64 -0.54 -8.88
N GLY A 67 7.66 0.46 -8.04
CA GLY A 67 6.95 0.41 -6.78
C GLY A 67 6.25 1.72 -6.49
N VAL A 68 5.09 1.64 -5.85
CA VAL A 68 4.37 2.79 -5.33
C VAL A 68 4.38 2.69 -3.81
N SER A 69 4.88 3.73 -3.16
CA SER A 69 4.98 3.80 -1.71
C SER A 69 3.92 4.73 -1.11
N ARG A 70 3.95 4.89 0.20
CA ARG A 70 3.17 5.90 0.91
C ARG A 70 3.23 7.26 0.20
N LEU A 71 2.16 8.02 0.26
CA LEU A 71 1.93 9.30 -0.43
C LEU A 71 1.85 9.19 -1.96
N GLY A 72 1.93 7.98 -2.53
CA GLY A 72 1.87 7.78 -3.97
C GLY A 72 3.18 8.04 -4.72
N LEU A 73 4.33 7.99 -4.02
CA LEU A 73 5.64 8.14 -4.65
C LEU A 73 5.98 6.88 -5.46
N VAL A 74 6.30 7.04 -6.74
CA VAL A 74 6.79 5.97 -7.60
C VAL A 74 8.30 5.84 -7.44
N SER A 75 8.78 4.60 -7.47
CA SER A 75 10.20 4.28 -7.53
C SER A 75 10.44 3.19 -8.57
N ARG A 76 11.65 3.13 -9.13
CA ARG A 76 12.02 2.16 -10.17
C ARG A 76 13.30 1.42 -9.77
N ALA A 77 13.37 0.15 -10.12
CA ALA A 77 14.53 -0.71 -9.96
C ALA A 77 14.71 -1.64 -11.18
N GLN A 78 15.87 -2.24 -11.32
CA GLN A 78 16.13 -3.26 -12.34
C GLN A 78 15.47 -4.60 -12.03
N SER A 79 15.25 -4.90 -10.74
CA SER A 79 14.56 -6.10 -10.27
C SER A 79 13.81 -5.83 -8.96
N PRO A 80 12.86 -6.71 -8.55
CA PRO A 80 12.09 -6.50 -7.31
C PRO A 80 12.93 -6.46 -6.03
N LEU A 81 14.16 -7.00 -6.08
CA LEU A 81 15.07 -7.09 -4.94
C LEU A 81 16.23 -6.09 -5.02
N ALA A 82 16.29 -5.29 -6.08
CA ALA A 82 17.31 -4.26 -6.23
C ALA A 82 16.93 -2.98 -5.48
N GLU A 83 17.88 -2.06 -5.36
CA GLU A 83 17.62 -0.73 -4.81
C GLU A 83 16.69 0.07 -5.73
N PHE A 84 15.67 0.67 -5.16
CA PHE A 84 14.69 1.49 -5.87
C PHE A 84 15.09 2.96 -5.88
N THR A 85 15.19 3.53 -7.07
CA THR A 85 15.42 4.96 -7.27
C THR A 85 14.09 5.70 -7.25
N PRO A 86 13.91 6.71 -6.37
CA PRO A 86 12.69 7.52 -6.33
C PRO A 86 12.45 8.30 -7.62
N GLY A 87 11.18 8.51 -7.94
CA GLY A 87 10.72 9.25 -9.11
C GLY A 87 9.50 10.13 -8.80
N PRO A 88 8.53 10.20 -9.71
CA PRO A 88 7.40 11.11 -9.56
C PRO A 88 6.41 10.65 -8.48
N ASN A 89 5.62 11.59 -7.97
CA ASN A 89 4.43 11.27 -7.20
C ASN A 89 3.23 11.15 -8.14
N LEU A 90 2.50 10.03 -8.09
CA LEU A 90 1.32 9.77 -8.94
C LEU A 90 0.19 10.77 -8.70
N PHE A 91 0.05 11.23 -7.46
CA PHE A 91 -1.06 12.06 -7.00
C PHE A 91 -0.73 13.55 -6.98
N ARG A 92 0.45 13.95 -7.50
CA ARG A 92 0.77 15.37 -7.66
C ARG A 92 -0.32 16.05 -8.50
N GLU A 93 -0.68 17.27 -8.13
CA GLU A 93 -1.71 18.05 -8.83
C GLU A 93 -3.13 17.44 -8.75
N THR A 94 -3.38 16.58 -7.76
CA THR A 94 -4.71 16.02 -7.47
C THR A 94 -5.20 16.43 -6.07
N PRO A 95 -6.50 16.30 -5.77
CA PRO A 95 -7.02 16.53 -4.41
C PRO A 95 -6.42 15.63 -3.32
N TYR A 96 -5.73 14.57 -3.72
CA TYR A 96 -5.12 13.59 -2.83
C TYR A 96 -3.61 13.80 -2.63
N ALA A 97 -3.03 14.86 -3.22
CA ALA A 97 -1.61 15.17 -3.06
C ALA A 97 -1.22 15.28 -1.58
N GLY A 98 -0.22 14.51 -1.15
CA GLY A 98 0.25 14.47 0.24
C GLY A 98 -0.68 13.76 1.23
N ARG A 99 -1.83 13.22 0.79
CA ARG A 99 -2.84 12.60 1.64
C ARG A 99 -2.95 11.08 1.49
N VAL A 100 -2.42 10.50 0.43
CA VAL A 100 -2.47 9.04 0.20
C VAL A 100 -1.77 8.30 1.32
N ARG A 101 -2.48 7.36 1.98
CA ARG A 101 -1.94 6.59 3.10
C ARG A 101 -1.19 5.34 2.60
N HIS A 102 -1.92 4.30 2.29
CA HIS A 102 -1.41 3.05 1.75
C HIS A 102 -2.06 2.77 0.39
N VAL A 103 -1.38 1.96 -0.41
CA VAL A 103 -1.88 1.62 -1.74
C VAL A 103 -1.90 0.10 -1.95
N ALA A 104 -2.84 -0.37 -2.79
CA ALA A 104 -2.77 -1.66 -3.45
C ALA A 104 -2.75 -1.44 -4.96
N LEU A 105 -2.12 -2.34 -5.69
CA LEU A 105 -1.85 -2.18 -7.11
C LEU A 105 -2.38 -3.36 -7.90
N VAL A 106 -3.05 -3.09 -9.02
CA VAL A 106 -3.44 -4.10 -10.01
C VAL A 106 -3.04 -3.60 -11.39
N VAL A 107 -2.30 -4.42 -12.14
CA VAL A 107 -1.89 -4.09 -13.51
C VAL A 107 -2.87 -4.69 -14.50
N ARG A 108 -3.34 -3.86 -15.44
CA ARG A 108 -4.20 -4.27 -16.57
C ARG A 108 -3.63 -3.73 -17.88
N GLY A 109 -2.89 -4.57 -18.60
CA GLY A 109 -2.21 -4.15 -19.82
C GLY A 109 -1.28 -2.96 -19.59
N ASN A 110 -1.56 -1.82 -20.22
CA ASN A 110 -0.83 -0.57 -20.04
C ASN A 110 -1.42 0.35 -18.97
N ARG A 111 -2.26 -0.17 -18.08
CA ARG A 111 -2.91 0.60 -17.04
C ARG A 111 -2.57 0.02 -15.66
N LEU A 112 -2.26 0.90 -14.71
CA LEU A 112 -2.15 0.58 -13.30
C LEU A 112 -3.37 1.11 -12.58
N LEU A 113 -4.09 0.21 -11.91
CA LEU A 113 -5.14 0.57 -10.97
C LEU A 113 -4.51 0.70 -9.59
N VAL A 114 -4.75 1.83 -8.94
CA VAL A 114 -4.21 2.14 -7.62
C VAL A 114 -5.39 2.29 -6.66
N PHE A 115 -5.54 1.31 -5.77
CA PHE A 115 -6.49 1.38 -4.67
C PHE A 115 -5.81 2.07 -3.50
N PHE A 116 -6.47 3.03 -2.86
CA PHE A 116 -5.85 3.83 -1.80
C PHE A 116 -6.87 4.39 -0.82
N THR A 117 -6.38 4.81 0.34
CA THR A 117 -7.14 5.64 1.29
C THR A 117 -6.45 6.99 1.47
N ALA A 118 -7.20 7.99 1.94
CA ALA A 118 -6.68 9.34 2.08
C ALA A 118 -6.83 9.88 3.50
N ILE A 119 -5.73 10.35 4.06
CA ILE A 119 -5.69 11.03 5.35
C ILE A 119 -6.54 12.30 5.28
N GLY A 120 -7.36 12.53 6.31
CA GLY A 120 -8.27 13.67 6.40
C GLY A 120 -9.66 13.44 5.82
N ASP A 121 -9.91 12.26 5.22
CA ASP A 121 -11.27 11.90 4.79
C ASP A 121 -12.17 11.58 5.99
N ALA A 122 -13.45 11.89 5.85
CA ALA A 122 -14.48 11.67 6.84
C ALA A 122 -15.71 10.96 6.23
N PRO A 123 -15.83 9.63 6.34
CA PRO A 123 -14.89 8.67 6.91
C PRO A 123 -13.69 8.39 5.97
N GLU A 124 -12.60 7.87 6.50
CA GLU A 124 -11.55 7.28 5.66
C GLU A 124 -12.11 6.01 4.98
N ARG A 125 -11.92 5.93 3.66
CA ARG A 125 -12.55 4.96 2.77
C ARG A 125 -11.63 4.60 1.61
N ILE A 126 -11.98 3.56 0.87
CA ILE A 126 -11.13 3.07 -0.23
C ILE A 126 -11.58 3.66 -1.55
N PHE A 127 -10.66 4.29 -2.24
CA PHE A 127 -10.78 4.75 -3.63
C PHE A 127 -9.96 3.90 -4.57
N MET A 128 -10.30 3.96 -5.85
CA MET A 128 -9.49 3.49 -6.95
C MET A 128 -9.18 4.67 -7.88
N SER A 129 -7.96 4.71 -8.40
CA SER A 129 -7.55 5.59 -9.49
C SER A 129 -6.88 4.80 -10.60
N LYS A 130 -6.79 5.41 -11.78
CA LYS A 130 -6.15 4.84 -12.98
C LYS A 130 -4.89 5.64 -13.30
N VAL A 131 -3.84 4.91 -13.69
CA VAL A 131 -2.59 5.49 -14.19
C VAL A 131 -2.29 4.87 -15.55
N GLU A 132 -2.22 5.65 -16.60
CA GLU A 132 -1.77 5.16 -17.89
C GLU A 132 -0.24 5.01 -17.85
N LEU A 133 0.22 3.77 -18.06
CA LEU A 133 1.64 3.42 -18.01
C LEU A 133 2.30 3.77 -19.37
N VAL A 134 2.46 5.04 -19.65
CA VAL A 134 3.20 5.51 -20.83
C VAL A 134 4.68 5.16 -20.74
N ALA A 135 5.43 5.30 -21.84
CA ALA A 135 6.84 4.90 -21.91
C ALA A 135 7.71 5.69 -20.92
N ASP A 136 7.50 6.98 -20.83
CA ASP A 136 8.15 7.83 -19.82
C ASP A 136 7.40 7.77 -18.50
N TRP A 137 7.94 7.03 -17.55
CA TRP A 137 7.35 6.87 -16.22
C TRP A 137 7.35 8.16 -15.38
N SER A 138 8.10 9.18 -15.77
CA SER A 138 8.07 10.50 -15.13
C SER A 138 6.74 11.23 -15.37
N GLU A 139 6.02 10.84 -16.42
CA GLU A 139 4.72 11.40 -16.80
C GLU A 139 3.53 10.70 -16.15
N TRP A 140 3.75 9.60 -15.44
CA TRP A 140 2.66 8.87 -14.79
C TRP A 140 1.90 9.74 -13.79
N ARG A 141 0.58 9.72 -13.90
CA ARG A 141 -0.38 10.50 -13.09
C ARG A 141 -1.59 9.67 -12.74
N ALA A 142 -2.04 9.77 -11.51
CA ALA A 142 -3.32 9.20 -11.09
C ALA A 142 -4.46 10.07 -11.60
N SER A 143 -5.51 9.42 -12.11
CA SER A 143 -6.71 10.06 -12.65
C SER A 143 -7.94 9.16 -12.44
N GLY A 144 -9.14 9.68 -12.70
CA GLY A 144 -10.37 8.89 -12.70
C GLY A 144 -10.65 8.27 -11.33
N PHE A 145 -10.74 9.10 -10.30
CA PHE A 145 -10.97 8.67 -8.92
C PHE A 145 -12.41 8.16 -8.72
N THR A 146 -12.53 6.94 -8.22
CA THR A 146 -13.82 6.29 -7.94
C THR A 146 -13.80 5.75 -6.51
N GLU A 147 -14.84 6.00 -5.74
CA GLU A 147 -15.05 5.35 -4.44
C GLU A 147 -15.35 3.87 -4.68
N VAL A 148 -14.68 2.98 -3.95
CA VAL A 148 -14.84 1.53 -4.04
C VAL A 148 -15.58 0.97 -2.84
N LEU A 149 -15.15 1.36 -1.64
CA LEU A 149 -15.76 0.94 -0.38
C LEU A 149 -15.76 2.09 0.63
N THR A 150 -16.84 2.17 1.40
CA THR A 150 -16.98 3.04 2.56
C THR A 150 -17.51 2.23 3.75
N PRO A 151 -17.27 2.62 5.02
CA PRO A 151 -17.81 1.89 6.17
C PRO A 151 -19.35 1.90 6.18
N GLU A 152 -19.97 0.71 6.02
CA GLU A 152 -21.44 0.54 5.95
C GLU A 152 -21.98 -0.44 6.99
N THR A 153 -21.13 -1.29 7.54
CA THR A 153 -21.54 -2.38 8.43
C THR A 153 -21.12 -2.15 9.87
N ALA A 154 -21.71 -2.90 10.80
CA ALA A 154 -21.38 -2.81 12.21
C ALA A 154 -19.91 -3.19 12.51
N TYR A 155 -19.37 -4.17 11.79
CA TYR A 155 -17.96 -4.58 11.95
C TYR A 155 -16.97 -3.60 11.32
N GLU A 156 -17.43 -2.63 10.55
CA GLU A 156 -16.67 -1.49 10.02
C GLU A 156 -16.86 -0.24 10.89
N CYS A 157 -17.56 -0.38 12.00
CA CYS A 157 -17.89 0.72 12.88
C CYS A 157 -18.72 1.85 12.23
N ALA A 158 -19.60 1.50 11.28
CA ALA A 158 -20.41 2.49 10.55
C ALA A 158 -21.35 3.34 11.44
N ASN A 159 -21.66 2.85 12.65
CA ASN A 159 -22.46 3.51 13.65
C ASN A 159 -21.71 4.54 14.50
N LEU A 160 -20.38 4.63 14.37
CA LEU A 160 -19.57 5.62 15.08
C LEU A 160 -19.59 6.98 14.36
N PRO A 161 -19.20 8.07 15.06
CA PRO A 161 -19.15 9.40 14.47
C PRO A 161 -18.27 9.46 13.22
N ASN A 162 -18.74 10.23 12.24
CA ASN A 162 -18.02 10.48 11.01
C ASN A 162 -16.99 11.59 11.22
N LEU A 163 -15.77 11.22 11.60
CA LEU A 163 -14.67 12.13 11.91
C LEU A 163 -13.56 12.03 10.85
N PRO A 164 -12.86 13.15 10.56
CA PRO A 164 -11.68 13.13 9.71
C PRO A 164 -10.61 12.18 10.24
N SER A 165 -9.98 11.42 9.35
CA SER A 165 -8.87 10.55 9.73
C SER A 165 -7.58 11.35 9.93
N GLU A 166 -6.73 10.85 10.82
CA GLU A 166 -5.42 11.42 11.10
C GLU A 166 -4.29 10.50 10.61
N GLY A 167 -3.08 11.06 10.46
CA GLY A 167 -1.89 10.29 10.14
C GLY A 167 -1.43 9.44 11.33
N GLY A 168 -0.89 8.24 11.05
CA GLY A 168 -0.40 7.31 12.07
C GLY A 168 -1.35 6.13 12.30
N ASP A 169 -0.99 5.30 13.27
CA ASP A 169 -1.79 4.17 13.77
C ASP A 169 -2.98 4.66 14.61
N ILE A 170 -3.99 3.80 14.74
CA ILE A 170 -5.14 4.08 15.58
C ILE A 170 -5.51 2.85 16.40
N ASN A 171 -5.55 3.03 17.73
CA ASN A 171 -5.74 1.96 18.71
C ASN A 171 -7.15 1.94 19.34
N VAL A 172 -8.06 2.73 18.78
CA VAL A 172 -9.46 2.80 19.23
C VAL A 172 -10.40 2.59 18.03
N PRO A 173 -11.60 2.04 18.25
CA PRO A 173 -12.59 1.91 17.19
C PRO A 173 -12.99 3.26 16.62
N VAL A 174 -12.97 3.38 15.29
CA VAL A 174 -13.41 4.56 14.54
C VAL A 174 -14.13 4.12 13.26
N LYS A 175 -15.01 4.97 12.73
CA LYS A 175 -15.69 4.75 11.45
C LYS A 175 -14.71 4.99 10.29
N GLN A 176 -13.79 4.03 10.07
CA GLN A 176 -12.78 4.13 9.02
C GLN A 176 -12.40 2.74 8.52
N ILE A 177 -12.16 2.62 7.22
CA ILE A 177 -11.53 1.45 6.58
C ILE A 177 -10.23 1.87 5.91
N ARG A 178 -9.18 1.03 6.02
CA ARG A 178 -7.81 1.40 5.65
C ARG A 178 -7.07 0.24 5.00
N ASP A 179 -5.85 0.49 4.55
CA ASP A 179 -4.82 -0.50 4.21
C ASP A 179 -5.29 -1.53 3.17
N PRO A 180 -5.74 -1.06 1.99
CA PRO A 180 -6.24 -1.96 0.97
C PRO A 180 -5.16 -2.92 0.48
N PHE A 181 -5.57 -4.16 0.21
CA PHE A 181 -4.81 -5.16 -0.51
C PHE A 181 -5.75 -5.89 -1.48
N VAL A 182 -5.40 -5.94 -2.77
CA VAL A 182 -6.21 -6.65 -3.77
C VAL A 182 -5.61 -8.02 -4.01
N PHE A 183 -6.45 -9.04 -3.92
CA PHE A 183 -6.15 -10.42 -4.23
C PHE A 183 -7.07 -10.91 -5.35
N GLU A 184 -6.50 -11.58 -6.34
CA GLU A 184 -7.23 -12.12 -7.48
C GLU A 184 -7.09 -13.65 -7.50
N ASP A 185 -8.20 -14.34 -7.60
CA ASP A 185 -8.27 -15.79 -7.72
C ASP A 185 -9.45 -16.22 -8.58
N ALA A 186 -9.21 -17.18 -9.48
CA ALA A 186 -10.23 -17.79 -10.33
C ALA A 186 -11.14 -16.79 -11.08
N GLY A 187 -10.57 -15.64 -11.51
CA GLY A 187 -11.31 -14.60 -12.24
C GLY A 187 -12.14 -13.67 -11.34
N ARG A 188 -12.03 -13.82 -10.03
CA ARG A 188 -12.65 -12.95 -9.03
C ARG A 188 -11.59 -12.06 -8.40
N ALA A 189 -11.96 -10.86 -8.00
CA ALA A 189 -11.08 -9.94 -7.27
C ALA A 189 -11.67 -9.59 -5.91
N PHE A 190 -10.82 -9.59 -4.90
CA PHE A 190 -11.17 -9.28 -3.53
C PHE A 190 -10.28 -8.16 -3.02
N VAL A 191 -10.85 -7.17 -2.36
CA VAL A 191 -10.08 -6.21 -1.58
C VAL A 191 -10.14 -6.61 -0.11
N PHE A 192 -8.97 -6.83 0.48
CA PHE A 192 -8.80 -6.97 1.92
C PHE A 192 -8.48 -5.60 2.51
N TYR A 193 -9.01 -5.30 3.68
CA TYR A 193 -8.86 -3.99 4.31
C TYR A 193 -8.96 -4.06 5.83
N SER A 194 -8.38 -3.09 6.52
CA SER A 194 -8.55 -2.91 7.97
C SER A 194 -9.91 -2.28 8.25
N THR A 195 -10.60 -2.77 9.27
CA THR A 195 -11.93 -2.27 9.71
C THR A 195 -11.86 -1.57 11.06
N CYS A 196 -12.84 -0.71 11.34
CA CYS A 196 -12.89 0.07 12.58
C CYS A 196 -11.59 0.85 12.84
N GLY A 197 -10.98 1.43 11.80
CA GLY A 197 -9.60 1.88 11.83
C GLY A 197 -8.65 0.70 11.61
N GLU A 198 -8.05 0.17 12.68
CA GLU A 198 -7.11 -0.96 12.63
C GLU A 198 -7.46 -2.08 13.62
N GLN A 199 -8.79 -2.27 13.92
CA GLN A 199 -9.23 -3.23 14.94
C GLN A 199 -9.54 -4.62 14.37
N GLY A 200 -9.68 -4.76 13.05
CA GLY A 200 -10.00 -6.02 12.39
C GLY A 200 -9.60 -6.01 10.93
N ILE A 201 -9.79 -7.15 10.26
CA ILE A 201 -9.57 -7.31 8.82
C ILE A 201 -10.86 -7.87 8.22
N ALA A 202 -11.28 -7.29 7.10
CA ALA A 202 -12.37 -7.79 6.28
C ALA A 202 -11.96 -7.93 4.80
N ALA A 203 -12.81 -8.56 4.02
CA ALA A 203 -12.66 -8.66 2.58
C ALA A 203 -14.01 -8.41 1.90
N ALA A 204 -13.97 -7.73 0.75
CA ALA A 204 -15.11 -7.56 -0.13
C ALA A 204 -14.74 -8.00 -1.55
N GLU A 205 -15.66 -8.66 -2.25
CA GLU A 205 -15.51 -8.90 -3.68
C GLU A 205 -15.75 -7.60 -4.44
N ILE A 206 -14.90 -7.32 -5.42
CA ILE A 206 -14.96 -6.09 -6.21
C ILE A 206 -14.86 -6.38 -7.70
N ASP A 207 -15.49 -5.52 -8.50
CA ASP A 207 -15.26 -5.50 -9.94
C ASP A 207 -14.00 -4.68 -10.24
N VAL A 208 -13.04 -5.31 -10.90
CA VAL A 208 -11.80 -4.65 -11.34
C VAL A 208 -11.83 -4.50 -12.85
N PRO A 209 -11.94 -3.28 -13.40
CA PRO A 209 -12.07 -3.01 -14.83
C PRO A 209 -10.80 -3.31 -15.66
#